data_c66d4efdca6e15ae252c49803cac7586
#
_entry.id   c66d4efdca6e15ae252c49803cac7586
#
_cell.length_a   1.000
_cell.length_b   1.000
_cell.length_c   1.000
_cell.angle_alpha   90.00
_cell.angle_beta   90.00
_cell.angle_gamma   90.00
#
_symmetry.space_group_name_H-M   'P 1'
#
loop_
_entity.id
_entity.type
_entity.pdbx_description
1 polymer ?
#
loop_
_entity_poly.entity_id
_entity_poly.type
_entity_poly.pdbx_seq_one_letter_code
_entity_poly.pdbx_strand_id
1 'polypeptide(L)'
;KDTQGYIWVATNNGIGRYNGYQFIHYNSQSHSIRLKNDYVHKVCEDKFQRLWIGSEEGIDLIDLKHYTQIDTDKELPAELKSLASNYIASIYRDKQNNLWISTDKNLWYLELGVDGQIKDYYKLKKDTESPIHAVIDLQEYICAGIDNHVCRIEKGSNHLLKTSMVSELLKPFSEDWRILCMETDGELLWIGTNRGLFKYNHTQQSLNRYRYSNHRPGMLSQAYITGVKLTSKGDVIVSTLNGLNVYNRDTDTFTYIRQNNEMPDKSLNCNFINWLLTDNENIWVGTEIGGINLLTPNCLQTYVWQYNYLRETSLSPNPVNAISEDKDGNLWVGTVEGGLNKKSKGSDEF
;
A
#
# COMPACT_ATOMS: atom_id res chain seq x y z
N LYS A 1 6.45 -2.50 -4.08
CA LYS A 1 7.47 -2.23 -5.10
C LYS A 1 8.72 -2.97 -4.73
N ASP A 2 9.35 -3.65 -5.68
CA ASP A 2 10.64 -4.31 -5.45
C ASP A 2 11.82 -3.38 -5.74
N THR A 3 13.03 -3.84 -5.43
CA THR A 3 14.28 -3.09 -5.65
C THR A 3 14.60 -2.84 -7.12
N GLN A 4 13.99 -3.60 -8.04
CA GLN A 4 14.11 -3.41 -9.49
C GLN A 4 13.10 -2.39 -10.05
N GLY A 5 12.16 -1.93 -9.21
CA GLY A 5 11.14 -0.94 -9.56
C GLY A 5 9.79 -1.52 -9.98
N TYR A 6 9.62 -2.83 -10.05
CA TYR A 6 8.33 -3.44 -10.39
C TYR A 6 7.34 -3.34 -9.23
N ILE A 7 6.07 -3.17 -9.58
CA ILE A 7 4.97 -3.19 -8.60
C ILE A 7 4.39 -4.60 -8.54
N TRP A 8 4.37 -5.18 -7.36
CA TRP A 8 3.75 -6.48 -7.10
C TRP A 8 2.40 -6.30 -6.43
N VAL A 9 1.43 -7.05 -6.91
CA VAL A 9 0.04 -6.99 -6.47
C VAL A 9 -0.41 -8.38 -6.03
N ALA A 10 -0.80 -8.50 -4.78
CA ALA A 10 -1.44 -9.68 -4.24
C ALA A 10 -2.94 -9.64 -4.58
N THR A 11 -3.48 -10.74 -5.05
CA THR A 11 -4.88 -10.87 -5.45
C THR A 11 -5.47 -12.21 -5.01
N ASN A 12 -6.78 -12.38 -5.18
CA ASN A 12 -7.47 -13.66 -4.99
C ASN A 12 -7.25 -14.65 -6.16
N ASN A 13 -6.42 -14.28 -7.14
CA ASN A 13 -6.04 -15.12 -8.27
C ASN A 13 -4.52 -15.05 -8.51
N GLY A 14 -3.75 -15.23 -7.43
CA GLY A 14 -2.30 -15.19 -7.46
C GLY A 14 -1.73 -13.78 -7.31
N ILE A 15 -0.58 -13.54 -7.94
CA ILE A 15 0.13 -12.27 -7.91
C ILE A 15 0.30 -11.69 -9.31
N GLY A 16 0.24 -10.38 -9.42
CA GLY A 16 0.56 -9.63 -10.63
C GLY A 16 1.86 -8.83 -10.46
N ARG A 17 2.76 -8.88 -11.46
CA ARG A 17 3.93 -8.02 -11.56
C ARG A 17 3.73 -6.98 -12.65
N TYR A 18 3.72 -5.71 -12.30
CA TYR A 18 3.60 -4.59 -13.25
C TYR A 18 4.96 -3.99 -13.55
N ASN A 19 5.28 -3.85 -14.84
CA ASN A 19 6.57 -3.36 -15.33
C ASN A 19 6.51 -1.93 -15.92
N GLY A 20 5.40 -1.22 -15.71
CA GLY A 20 5.15 0.09 -16.31
C GLY A 20 4.24 0.03 -17.56
N TYR A 21 4.12 -1.12 -18.20
CA TYR A 21 3.34 -1.32 -19.44
C TYR A 21 2.28 -2.40 -19.32
N GLN A 22 2.62 -3.54 -18.71
CA GLN A 22 1.75 -4.72 -18.63
C GLN A 22 1.90 -5.44 -17.30
N PHE A 23 0.87 -6.20 -16.95
CA PHE A 23 0.92 -7.15 -15.85
C PHE A 23 1.33 -8.55 -16.34
N ILE A 24 2.27 -9.16 -15.63
CA ILE A 24 2.59 -10.57 -15.74
C ILE A 24 1.98 -11.25 -14.51
N HIS A 25 1.15 -12.27 -14.73
CA HIS A 25 0.45 -12.98 -13.68
C HIS A 25 1.10 -14.31 -13.36
N TYR A 26 1.15 -14.64 -12.07
CA TYR A 26 1.60 -15.92 -11.54
C TYR A 26 0.56 -16.46 -10.56
N ASN A 27 0.17 -17.70 -10.75
CA ASN A 27 -0.84 -18.39 -9.93
C ASN A 27 -0.52 -19.91 -9.85
N SER A 28 -1.42 -20.71 -9.29
CA SER A 28 -1.25 -22.16 -9.15
C SER A 28 -1.21 -22.93 -10.48
N GLN A 29 -1.60 -22.30 -11.60
CA GLN A 29 -1.59 -22.89 -12.94
C GLN A 29 -0.40 -22.41 -13.80
N SER A 30 0.43 -21.51 -13.27
CA SER A 30 1.56 -20.95 -14.00
C SER A 30 2.66 -22.00 -14.24
N HIS A 31 3.38 -21.88 -15.37
CA HIS A 31 4.42 -22.83 -15.74
C HIS A 31 5.79 -22.51 -15.10
N SER A 32 6.12 -21.23 -14.98
CA SER A 32 7.46 -20.80 -14.52
C SER A 32 7.57 -20.59 -13.01
N ILE A 33 6.58 -19.91 -12.44
CA ILE A 33 6.44 -19.65 -11.00
C ILE A 33 5.04 -20.12 -10.63
N ARG A 34 4.95 -21.24 -9.96
CA ARG A 34 3.70 -21.87 -9.60
C ARG A 34 3.44 -21.71 -8.12
N LEU A 35 2.42 -20.91 -7.78
CA LEU A 35 2.02 -20.69 -6.39
C LEU A 35 1.31 -21.92 -5.81
N LYS A 36 1.45 -22.12 -4.50
CA LYS A 36 0.71 -23.16 -3.76
C LYS A 36 -0.78 -22.86 -3.70
N ASN A 37 -1.11 -21.57 -3.53
CA ASN A 37 -2.49 -21.12 -3.43
C ASN A 37 -2.67 -19.77 -4.11
N ASP A 38 -3.83 -19.54 -4.72
CA ASP A 38 -4.14 -18.32 -5.46
C ASP A 38 -4.63 -17.16 -4.56
N TYR A 39 -5.12 -17.45 -3.35
CA TYR A 39 -5.55 -16.42 -2.40
C TYR A 39 -4.35 -15.83 -1.67
N VAL A 40 -3.73 -14.83 -2.29
CA VAL A 40 -2.52 -14.17 -1.75
C VAL A 40 -2.90 -12.94 -0.94
N HIS A 41 -2.42 -12.89 0.30
CA HIS A 41 -2.71 -11.80 1.23
C HIS A 41 -1.58 -10.78 1.32
N LYS A 42 -0.33 -11.22 1.18
CA LYS A 42 0.82 -10.36 1.40
C LYS A 42 1.99 -10.74 0.51
N VAL A 43 2.73 -9.72 0.09
CA VAL A 43 4.03 -9.87 -0.56
C VAL A 43 5.03 -8.95 0.11
N CYS A 44 6.26 -9.43 0.29
CA CYS A 44 7.35 -8.67 0.89
C CYS A 44 8.68 -9.08 0.30
N GLU A 45 9.47 -8.12 -0.20
CA GLU A 45 10.83 -8.37 -0.65
C GLU A 45 11.79 -8.30 0.53
N ASP A 46 12.71 -9.27 0.65
CA ASP A 46 13.82 -9.22 1.60
C ASP A 46 15.07 -8.54 1.01
N LYS A 47 16.11 -8.35 1.84
CA LYS A 47 17.37 -7.71 1.42
C LYS A 47 18.18 -8.49 0.39
N PHE A 48 17.82 -9.75 0.13
CA PHE A 48 18.50 -10.64 -0.81
C PHE A 48 17.79 -10.73 -2.16
N GLN A 49 16.80 -9.85 -2.38
CA GLN A 49 15.95 -9.84 -3.57
C GLN A 49 15.13 -11.14 -3.71
N ARG A 50 14.63 -11.66 -2.60
CA ARG A 50 13.64 -12.73 -2.61
C ARG A 50 12.27 -12.15 -2.25
N LEU A 51 11.26 -12.50 -3.02
CA LEU A 51 9.88 -12.14 -2.75
C LEU A 51 9.21 -13.23 -1.92
N TRP A 52 8.85 -12.89 -0.72
CA TRP A 52 8.06 -13.70 0.19
C TRP A 52 6.58 -13.44 -0.09
N ILE A 53 5.83 -14.49 -0.38
CA ILE A 53 4.42 -14.44 -0.76
C ILE A 53 3.63 -15.24 0.25
N GLY A 54 2.75 -14.57 0.97
CA GLY A 54 1.88 -15.20 1.98
C GLY A 54 0.47 -15.41 1.44
N SER A 55 -0.01 -16.64 1.53
CA SER A 55 -1.32 -17.07 1.05
C SER A 55 -2.13 -17.80 2.14
N GLU A 56 -3.29 -18.32 1.78
CA GLU A 56 -4.08 -19.17 2.68
C GLU A 56 -3.42 -20.50 2.99
N GLU A 57 -2.57 -21.01 2.09
CA GLU A 57 -1.91 -22.32 2.23
C GLU A 57 -0.38 -22.18 2.39
N GLY A 58 0.10 -21.08 2.95
CA GLY A 58 1.48 -20.93 3.35
C GLY A 58 2.27 -19.88 2.58
N ILE A 59 3.59 -20.06 2.62
CA ILE A 59 4.56 -19.16 1.98
C ILE A 59 5.09 -19.79 0.70
N ASP A 60 5.08 -18.99 -0.37
CA ASP A 60 5.89 -19.18 -1.55
C ASP A 60 7.05 -18.17 -1.55
N LEU A 61 8.14 -18.55 -2.21
CA LEU A 61 9.36 -17.75 -2.28
C LEU A 61 9.87 -17.68 -3.72
N ILE A 62 10.17 -16.47 -4.20
CA ILE A 62 10.69 -16.24 -5.55
C ILE A 62 12.05 -15.53 -5.46
N ASP A 63 13.02 -16.01 -6.20
CA ASP A 63 14.26 -15.28 -6.50
C ASP A 63 13.97 -14.22 -7.56
N LEU A 64 14.05 -12.94 -7.19
CA LEU A 64 13.81 -11.82 -8.11
C LEU A 64 14.98 -11.55 -9.06
N LYS A 65 16.16 -12.09 -8.82
CA LYS A 65 17.30 -11.96 -9.74
C LYS A 65 17.09 -12.77 -11.01
N HIS A 66 16.58 -14.00 -10.83
CA HIS A 66 16.41 -14.96 -11.92
C HIS A 66 14.96 -15.22 -12.28
N TYR A 67 14.00 -14.69 -11.50
CA TYR A 67 12.55 -14.96 -11.61
C TYR A 67 12.25 -16.45 -11.57
N THR A 68 12.83 -17.14 -10.59
CA THR A 68 12.65 -18.57 -10.35
C THR A 68 12.02 -18.81 -8.98
N GLN A 69 11.22 -19.86 -8.89
CA GLN A 69 10.66 -20.29 -7.62
C GLN A 69 11.73 -20.95 -6.75
N ILE A 70 11.75 -20.59 -5.48
CA ILE A 70 12.60 -21.21 -4.46
C ILE A 70 11.77 -22.26 -3.72
N ASP A 71 12.32 -23.44 -3.57
CA ASP A 71 11.69 -24.55 -2.85
C ASP A 71 11.70 -24.28 -1.34
N THR A 72 10.57 -23.85 -0.80
CA THR A 72 10.42 -23.52 0.61
C THR A 72 10.60 -24.74 1.54
N ASP A 73 10.38 -25.94 1.05
CA ASP A 73 10.58 -27.17 1.84
C ASP A 73 12.07 -27.47 2.06
N LYS A 74 12.95 -26.94 1.21
CA LYS A 74 14.41 -27.03 1.38
C LYS A 74 15.00 -25.84 2.10
N GLU A 75 14.47 -24.63 1.85
CA GLU A 75 15.00 -23.38 2.40
C GLU A 75 14.61 -23.16 3.87
N LEU A 76 13.40 -23.59 4.28
CA LEU A 76 12.93 -23.40 5.63
C LEU A 76 13.46 -24.49 6.58
N PRO A 77 14.02 -24.11 7.74
CA PRO A 77 14.31 -25.06 8.83
C PRO A 77 13.09 -25.90 9.21
N ALA A 78 13.34 -27.09 9.77
CA ALA A 78 12.28 -28.04 10.09
C ALA A 78 11.16 -27.46 10.98
N GLU A 79 11.53 -26.60 11.92
CA GLU A 79 10.62 -25.94 12.85
C GLU A 79 9.74 -24.87 12.18
N LEU A 80 10.22 -24.32 11.04
CA LEU A 80 9.52 -23.30 10.25
C LEU A 80 8.69 -23.90 9.11
N LYS A 81 8.75 -25.21 8.87
CA LYS A 81 7.97 -25.88 7.80
C LYS A 81 6.46 -25.67 7.92
N SER A 82 5.97 -25.40 9.12
CA SER A 82 4.58 -25.03 9.33
C SER A 82 4.17 -23.72 8.61
N LEU A 83 5.12 -22.82 8.34
CA LEU A 83 4.88 -21.61 7.56
C LEU A 83 4.65 -21.93 6.07
N ALA A 84 5.16 -23.04 5.57
CA ALA A 84 4.97 -23.46 4.19
C ALA A 84 3.55 -23.99 3.89
N SER A 85 2.70 -24.17 4.93
CA SER A 85 1.36 -24.75 4.78
C SER A 85 0.27 -24.07 5.64
N ASN A 86 0.62 -23.11 6.50
CA ASN A 86 -0.36 -22.42 7.35
C ASN A 86 -0.77 -21.09 6.72
N TYR A 87 -2.00 -20.66 7.02
CA TYR A 87 -2.50 -19.33 6.67
C TYR A 87 -1.53 -18.22 7.10
N ILE A 88 -1.16 -17.35 6.15
CA ILE A 88 -0.27 -16.22 6.36
C ILE A 88 -1.08 -14.92 6.31
N ALA A 89 -1.26 -14.29 7.47
CA ALA A 89 -2.02 -13.04 7.57
C ALA A 89 -1.20 -11.81 7.19
N SER A 90 0.08 -11.78 7.57
CA SER A 90 0.96 -10.67 7.24
C SER A 90 2.43 -11.08 7.17
N ILE A 91 3.18 -10.36 6.37
CA ILE A 91 4.65 -10.41 6.31
C ILE A 91 5.14 -8.98 6.39
N TYR A 92 6.05 -8.71 7.32
CA TYR A 92 6.64 -7.38 7.52
C TYR A 92 8.16 -7.50 7.61
N ARG A 93 8.88 -6.60 6.93
CA ARG A 93 10.33 -6.48 7.02
C ARG A 93 10.68 -5.29 7.91
N ASP A 94 11.42 -5.53 8.97
CA ASP A 94 11.88 -4.48 9.88
C ASP A 94 13.08 -3.69 9.33
N LYS A 95 13.45 -2.63 10.02
CA LYS A 95 14.59 -1.75 9.62
C LYS A 95 15.94 -2.45 9.66
N GLN A 96 16.07 -3.57 10.37
CA GLN A 96 17.26 -4.44 10.39
C GLN A 96 17.23 -5.48 9.26
N ASN A 97 16.18 -5.46 8.42
CA ASN A 97 15.92 -6.42 7.34
C ASN A 97 15.60 -7.84 7.80
N ASN A 98 15.08 -8.01 9.00
CA ASN A 98 14.52 -9.25 9.48
C ASN A 98 13.02 -9.33 9.15
N LEU A 99 12.47 -10.53 9.16
CA LEU A 99 11.08 -10.76 8.79
C LEU A 99 10.21 -11.07 10.01
N TRP A 100 9.04 -10.49 9.99
CA TRP A 100 7.96 -10.78 10.94
C TRP A 100 6.80 -11.38 10.17
N ILE A 101 6.44 -12.62 10.48
CA ILE A 101 5.42 -13.39 9.76
C ILE A 101 4.31 -13.78 10.73
N SER A 102 3.10 -13.31 10.44
CA SER A 102 1.93 -13.65 11.24
C SER A 102 1.11 -14.74 10.59
N THR A 103 0.76 -15.73 11.36
CA THR A 103 -0.25 -16.74 11.06
C THR A 103 -1.51 -16.51 11.91
N ASP A 104 -2.53 -17.34 11.75
CA ASP A 104 -3.70 -17.37 12.63
C ASP A 104 -3.33 -17.52 14.11
N LYS A 105 -2.30 -18.30 14.43
CA LYS A 105 -1.94 -18.70 15.82
C LYS A 105 -0.69 -18.02 16.37
N ASN A 106 0.24 -17.60 15.53
CA ASN A 106 1.57 -17.18 15.98
C ASN A 106 2.07 -15.96 15.24
N LEU A 107 2.98 -15.25 15.89
CA LEU A 107 3.88 -14.30 15.25
C LEU A 107 5.29 -14.89 15.24
N TRP A 108 5.87 -15.03 14.07
CA TRP A 108 7.22 -15.49 13.88
C TRP A 108 8.15 -14.34 13.58
N TYR A 109 9.33 -14.38 14.18
CA TYR A 109 10.47 -13.53 13.82
C TYR A 109 11.54 -14.38 13.18
N LEU A 110 12.11 -13.93 12.06
CA LEU A 110 13.18 -14.60 11.33
C LEU A 110 14.33 -13.60 11.14
N GLU A 111 15.48 -13.90 11.75
CA GLU A 111 16.73 -13.18 11.51
C GLU A 111 17.41 -13.73 10.26
N LEU A 112 17.65 -12.85 9.27
CA LEU A 112 18.35 -13.23 8.05
C LEU A 112 19.85 -12.94 8.18
N GLY A 113 20.67 -13.97 8.02
CA GLY A 113 22.13 -13.88 7.97
C GLY A 113 22.65 -13.06 6.79
N VAL A 114 23.97 -12.91 6.71
CA VAL A 114 24.63 -12.17 5.62
C VAL A 114 24.60 -12.94 4.30
N ASP A 115 24.41 -14.23 4.34
CA ASP A 115 24.31 -15.15 3.22
C ASP A 115 22.86 -15.39 2.75
N GLY A 116 21.89 -14.79 3.44
CA GLY A 116 20.46 -14.96 3.16
C GLY A 116 19.82 -16.16 3.83
N GLN A 117 20.59 -17.00 4.52
CA GLN A 117 20.02 -18.10 5.30
C GLN A 117 19.33 -17.56 6.55
N ILE A 118 18.35 -18.30 7.06
CA ILE A 118 17.72 -17.98 8.35
C ILE A 118 18.71 -18.35 9.44
N LYS A 119 19.27 -17.31 10.09
CA LYS A 119 20.28 -17.43 11.14
C LYS A 119 19.67 -17.80 12.49
N ASP A 120 18.54 -17.18 12.80
CA ASP A 120 17.82 -17.39 14.05
C ASP A 120 16.32 -17.11 13.83
N TYR A 121 15.46 -17.65 14.69
CA TYR A 121 14.02 -17.47 14.61
C TYR A 121 13.39 -17.65 15.98
N TYR A 122 12.29 -16.92 16.19
CA TYR A 122 11.49 -16.98 17.40
C TYR A 122 10.01 -17.12 17.08
N LYS A 123 9.34 -17.93 17.88
CA LYS A 123 7.89 -18.09 17.82
C LYS A 123 7.27 -17.39 19.02
N LEU A 124 6.61 -16.26 18.80
CA LEU A 124 5.86 -15.59 19.82
C LEU A 124 4.45 -16.19 19.89
N LYS A 125 4.13 -16.78 21.04
CA LYS A 125 2.80 -17.32 21.29
C LYS A 125 1.85 -16.19 21.62
N LYS A 126 0.69 -16.14 20.99
CA LYS A 126 -0.41 -15.24 21.32
C LYS A 126 -1.41 -15.95 22.23
N ASP A 127 -2.11 -15.17 23.03
CA ASP A 127 -3.21 -15.68 23.85
C ASP A 127 -4.56 -15.70 23.10
N THR A 128 -4.57 -15.20 21.84
CA THR A 128 -5.75 -15.14 20.97
C THR A 128 -5.50 -15.85 19.65
N GLU A 129 -6.56 -16.33 19.01
CA GLU A 129 -6.50 -16.94 17.67
C GLU A 129 -6.63 -15.91 16.53
N SER A 130 -6.79 -14.62 16.85
CA SER A 130 -6.91 -13.56 15.84
C SER A 130 -5.58 -13.29 15.16
N PRO A 131 -5.53 -13.20 13.82
CA PRO A 131 -4.31 -12.90 13.09
C PRO A 131 -3.81 -11.47 13.37
N ILE A 132 -2.49 -11.29 13.34
CA ILE A 132 -1.85 -9.97 13.46
C ILE A 132 -1.67 -9.39 12.07
N HIS A 133 -2.43 -8.34 11.74
CA HIS A 133 -2.33 -7.66 10.45
C HIS A 133 -1.35 -6.48 10.45
N ALA A 134 -1.09 -5.92 11.62
CA ALA A 134 -0.30 -4.71 11.79
C ALA A 134 0.95 -4.99 12.63
N VAL A 135 2.11 -4.85 12.01
CA VAL A 135 3.42 -4.85 12.66
C VAL A 135 4.18 -3.63 12.16
N ILE A 136 4.83 -2.88 13.06
CA ILE A 136 5.62 -1.69 12.70
C ILE A 136 6.86 -1.56 13.55
N ASP A 137 7.95 -1.10 12.94
CA ASP A 137 9.25 -0.87 13.57
C ASP A 137 9.37 0.59 14.04
N LEU A 138 9.41 0.82 15.35
CA LEU A 138 9.58 2.13 16.00
C LEU A 138 11.02 2.41 16.42
N GLN A 139 12.02 1.85 15.72
CA GLN A 139 13.45 1.97 15.97
C GLN A 139 13.94 1.19 17.20
N GLU A 140 13.48 1.52 18.40
CA GLU A 140 13.88 0.85 19.65
C GLU A 140 13.15 -0.47 19.88
N TYR A 141 11.95 -0.59 19.38
CA TYR A 141 11.09 -1.76 19.56
C TYR A 141 10.13 -1.94 18.38
N ILE A 142 9.58 -3.13 18.29
CA ILE A 142 8.51 -3.46 17.34
C ILE A 142 7.16 -3.28 18.02
N CYS A 143 6.19 -2.69 17.34
CA CYS A 143 4.79 -2.73 17.73
C CYS A 143 4.03 -3.74 16.90
N ALA A 144 3.22 -4.56 17.56
CA ALA A 144 2.26 -5.49 16.92
C ALA A 144 0.84 -5.18 17.42
N GLY A 145 -0.09 -5.06 16.49
CA GLY A 145 -1.52 -4.92 16.79
C GLY A 145 -2.16 -6.29 16.94
N ILE A 146 -2.53 -6.66 18.16
CA ILE A 146 -3.19 -7.93 18.48
C ILE A 146 -4.59 -7.61 18.99
N ASP A 147 -5.61 -8.00 18.24
CA ASP A 147 -7.00 -7.59 18.48
C ASP A 147 -7.11 -6.07 18.67
N ASN A 148 -7.51 -5.61 19.84
CA ASN A 148 -7.59 -4.21 20.24
C ASN A 148 -6.40 -3.72 21.10
N HIS A 149 -5.30 -4.46 21.13
CA HIS A 149 -4.12 -4.14 21.90
C HIS A 149 -2.91 -3.84 21.01
N VAL A 150 -2.13 -2.82 21.37
CA VAL A 150 -0.80 -2.60 20.81
C VAL A 150 0.23 -3.23 21.74
N CYS A 151 0.86 -4.28 21.29
CA CYS A 151 1.92 -4.95 22.02
C CYS A 151 3.28 -4.42 21.60
N ARG A 152 4.18 -4.26 22.59
CA ARG A 152 5.58 -3.89 22.37
C ARG A 152 6.46 -5.15 22.44
N ILE A 153 7.37 -5.27 21.50
CA ILE A 153 8.38 -6.33 21.44
C ILE A 153 9.75 -5.66 21.43
N GLU A 154 10.54 -5.85 22.49
CA GLU A 154 11.86 -5.25 22.59
C GLU A 154 12.86 -5.99 21.71
N LYS A 155 13.64 -5.23 20.93
CA LYS A 155 14.70 -5.79 20.08
C LYS A 155 15.86 -6.31 20.95
N GLY A 156 16.41 -7.47 20.57
CA GLY A 156 17.61 -8.04 21.24
C GLY A 156 17.37 -8.64 22.63
N SER A 157 16.14 -8.67 23.13
CA SER A 157 15.72 -9.40 24.34
C SER A 157 15.00 -10.68 23.98
N ASN A 158 14.55 -11.45 24.98
CA ASN A 158 13.83 -12.73 24.79
C ASN A 158 12.49 -12.60 24.01
N HIS A 159 12.32 -11.54 23.21
CA HIS A 159 11.17 -11.26 22.34
C HIS A 159 9.81 -11.42 23.06
N LEU A 160 9.74 -10.99 24.32
CA LEU A 160 8.51 -11.05 25.08
C LEU A 160 7.53 -9.99 24.60
N LEU A 161 6.28 -10.42 24.39
CA LEU A 161 5.16 -9.49 24.17
C LEU A 161 4.85 -8.76 25.50
N LYS A 162 4.97 -7.43 25.47
CA LYS A 162 4.59 -6.56 26.57
C LYS A 162 3.45 -5.65 26.13
N THR A 163 2.49 -5.44 27.01
CA THR A 163 1.46 -4.42 26.78
C THR A 163 2.12 -3.04 26.71
N SER A 164 1.83 -2.25 25.68
CA SER A 164 2.37 -0.91 25.52
C SER A 164 1.52 0.12 26.27
N MET A 165 2.11 1.31 26.52
CA MET A 165 1.35 2.44 27.06
C MET A 165 0.18 2.85 26.15
N VAL A 166 0.33 2.68 24.83
CA VAL A 166 -0.75 2.92 23.87
C VAL A 166 -1.96 2.04 24.17
N SER A 167 -1.75 0.76 24.56
CA SER A 167 -2.83 -0.12 24.95
C SER A 167 -3.59 0.38 26.18
N GLU A 168 -2.88 0.95 27.17
CA GLU A 168 -3.54 1.50 28.35
C GLU A 168 -4.46 2.68 27.97
N LEU A 169 -4.00 3.56 27.07
CA LEU A 169 -4.80 4.67 26.57
C LEU A 169 -5.96 4.22 25.68
N LEU A 170 -5.87 3.05 25.05
CA LEU A 170 -6.93 2.49 24.22
C LEU A 170 -8.02 1.79 25.05
N LYS A 171 -7.75 1.35 26.29
CA LYS A 171 -8.71 0.66 27.15
C LYS A 171 -10.08 1.35 27.30
N PRO A 172 -10.18 2.68 27.45
CA PRO A 172 -11.46 3.38 27.56
C PRO A 172 -12.37 3.23 26.34
N PHE A 173 -11.81 2.82 25.21
CA PHE A 173 -12.53 2.63 23.95
C PHE A 173 -12.88 1.17 23.68
N SER A 174 -13.00 0.34 24.72
CA SER A 174 -13.20 -1.12 24.70
C SER A 174 -14.54 -1.56 24.09
N GLU A 175 -14.78 -1.15 22.86
CA GLU A 175 -15.80 -1.73 21.99
C GLU A 175 -15.18 -2.92 21.23
N ASP A 176 -15.98 -3.70 20.52
CA ASP A 176 -15.51 -4.76 19.63
C ASP A 176 -14.80 -4.16 18.39
N TRP A 177 -13.53 -3.82 18.54
CA TRP A 177 -12.70 -3.28 17.47
C TRP A 177 -11.36 -4.01 17.38
N ARG A 178 -10.74 -3.97 16.21
CA ARG A 178 -9.48 -4.64 15.90
C ARG A 178 -8.53 -3.69 15.20
N ILE A 179 -7.24 -3.82 15.50
CA ILE A 179 -6.18 -3.11 14.79
C ILE A 179 -5.94 -3.79 13.44
N LEU A 180 -6.06 -3.03 12.37
CA LEU A 180 -5.91 -3.52 11.00
C LEU A 180 -4.61 -3.05 10.35
N CYS A 181 -4.16 -1.84 10.66
CA CYS A 181 -2.93 -1.26 10.14
C CYS A 181 -2.32 -0.26 11.12
N MET A 182 -1.03 -0.04 10.99
CA MET A 182 -0.28 0.99 11.71
C MET A 182 0.71 1.67 10.77
N GLU A 183 0.98 2.96 11.03
CA GLU A 183 1.99 3.75 10.30
C GLU A 183 2.57 4.81 11.24
N THR A 184 3.85 5.23 11.03
CA THR A 184 4.50 6.22 11.88
C THR A 184 5.43 7.15 11.10
N ASP A 185 5.48 8.41 11.52
CA ASP A 185 6.51 9.38 11.10
C ASP A 185 7.65 9.52 12.13
N GLY A 186 7.62 8.67 13.16
CA GLY A 186 8.57 8.67 14.27
C GLY A 186 8.03 9.38 15.52
N GLU A 187 7.30 10.46 15.40
CA GLU A 187 6.64 11.17 16.50
C GLU A 187 5.21 10.69 16.73
N LEU A 188 4.47 10.51 15.64
CA LEU A 188 3.08 10.09 15.65
C LEU A 188 2.96 8.62 15.24
N LEU A 189 2.18 7.87 15.98
CA LEU A 189 1.73 6.52 15.59
C LEU A 189 0.25 6.58 15.21
N TRP A 190 -0.02 6.24 13.96
CA TRP A 190 -1.36 6.12 13.42
C TRP A 190 -1.83 4.68 13.49
N ILE A 191 -3.00 4.44 14.05
CA ILE A 191 -3.56 3.11 14.28
C ILE A 191 -4.92 3.04 13.62
N GLY A 192 -5.00 2.32 12.51
CA GLY A 192 -6.23 2.08 11.78
C GLY A 192 -6.95 0.85 12.31
N THR A 193 -8.25 0.98 12.54
CA THR A 193 -9.10 -0.06 13.11
C THR A 193 -10.39 -0.25 12.28
N ASN A 194 -11.17 -1.27 12.59
CA ASN A 194 -12.50 -1.44 12.02
C ASN A 194 -13.56 -0.46 12.58
N ARG A 195 -13.19 0.43 13.53
CA ARG A 195 -14.08 1.39 14.21
C ARG A 195 -13.54 2.82 14.25
N GLY A 196 -12.60 3.16 13.38
CA GLY A 196 -12.00 4.48 13.26
C GLY A 196 -10.49 4.47 13.28
N LEU A 197 -9.93 5.65 13.30
CA LEU A 197 -8.49 5.90 13.30
C LEU A 197 -8.08 6.53 14.62
N PHE A 198 -6.96 6.09 15.17
CA PHE A 198 -6.33 6.71 16.32
C PHE A 198 -5.00 7.34 15.91
N LYS A 199 -4.68 8.48 16.52
CA LYS A 199 -3.39 9.18 16.43
C LYS A 199 -2.80 9.26 17.82
N TYR A 200 -1.70 8.58 18.05
CA TYR A 200 -0.94 8.62 19.29
C TYR A 200 0.30 9.46 19.10
N ASN A 201 0.52 10.44 19.99
CA ASN A 201 1.73 11.26 20.05
C ASN A 201 2.65 10.71 21.16
N HIS A 202 3.86 10.27 20.77
CA HIS A 202 4.84 9.68 21.69
C HIS A 202 5.37 10.69 22.71
N THR A 203 5.60 11.94 22.29
CA THR A 203 6.16 13.01 23.12
C THR A 203 5.13 13.48 24.15
N GLN A 204 3.90 13.70 23.70
CA GLN A 204 2.82 14.20 24.57
C GLN A 204 2.10 13.10 25.34
N GLN A 205 2.34 11.82 25.01
CA GLN A 205 1.62 10.66 25.52
C GLN A 205 0.08 10.82 25.42
N SER A 206 -0.37 11.42 24.32
CA SER A 206 -1.76 11.75 24.07
C SER A 206 -2.32 10.89 22.93
N LEU A 207 -3.61 10.55 23.01
CA LEU A 207 -4.32 9.75 22.04
C LEU A 207 -5.58 10.49 21.55
N ASN A 208 -5.66 10.74 20.26
CA ASN A 208 -6.84 11.29 19.59
C ASN A 208 -7.54 10.18 18.81
N ARG A 209 -8.88 10.18 18.82
CA ARG A 209 -9.71 9.27 18.03
C ARG A 209 -10.49 10.01 16.97
N TYR A 210 -10.34 9.61 15.71
CA TYR A 210 -11.13 10.10 14.59
C TYR A 210 -12.21 9.08 14.25
N ARG A 211 -13.45 9.56 14.21
CA ARG A 211 -14.65 8.76 13.91
C ARG A 211 -15.21 9.13 12.55
N TYR A 212 -15.97 8.23 11.99
CA TYR A 212 -16.82 8.50 10.84
C TYR A 212 -18.04 9.32 11.21
N SER A 213 -18.44 10.24 10.35
CA SER A 213 -19.71 10.95 10.46
C SER A 213 -20.21 11.40 9.07
N ASN A 214 -21.46 11.07 8.76
CA ASN A 214 -22.13 11.56 7.54
C ASN A 214 -22.51 13.04 7.60
N HIS A 215 -22.63 13.60 8.81
CA HIS A 215 -23.24 14.91 9.05
C HIS A 215 -22.22 16.01 9.37
N ARG A 216 -20.95 15.62 9.56
CA ARG A 216 -19.88 16.58 9.91
C ARG A 216 -18.79 16.54 8.85
N PRO A 217 -18.58 17.62 8.09
CA PRO A 217 -17.46 17.72 7.18
C PRO A 217 -16.12 17.62 7.94
N GLY A 218 -15.11 17.12 7.28
CA GLY A 218 -13.78 16.97 7.87
C GLY A 218 -13.57 15.73 8.76
N MET A 219 -14.58 14.89 8.94
CA MET A 219 -14.47 13.61 9.64
C MET A 219 -14.02 12.50 8.66
N LEU A 220 -13.80 11.28 9.14
CA LEU A 220 -13.48 10.14 8.26
C LEU A 220 -14.64 9.79 7.32
N SER A 221 -14.32 9.32 6.12
CA SER A 221 -15.29 8.89 5.11
C SER A 221 -16.01 7.59 5.45
N GLN A 222 -15.37 6.74 6.28
CA GLN A 222 -15.89 5.47 6.77
C GLN A 222 -15.11 5.06 8.03
N ALA A 223 -15.72 4.22 8.88
CA ALA A 223 -15.10 3.77 10.12
C ALA A 223 -14.07 2.63 9.92
N TYR A 224 -14.24 1.83 8.89
CA TYR A 224 -13.34 0.70 8.62
C TYR A 224 -12.08 1.19 7.87
N ILE A 225 -10.94 1.21 8.57
CA ILE A 225 -9.66 1.67 8.04
C ILE A 225 -8.91 0.48 7.45
N THR A 226 -8.65 0.48 6.16
CA THR A 226 -7.93 -0.59 5.47
C THR A 226 -6.44 -0.35 5.38
N GLY A 227 -6.00 0.92 5.43
CA GLY A 227 -4.59 1.27 5.40
C GLY A 227 -4.33 2.71 5.83
N VAL A 228 -3.13 2.95 6.33
CA VAL A 228 -2.57 4.29 6.56
C VAL A 228 -1.19 4.31 5.94
N LYS A 229 -0.86 5.37 5.21
CA LYS A 229 0.45 5.58 4.61
C LYS A 229 0.86 7.05 4.67
N LEU A 230 2.17 7.27 4.77
CA LEU A 230 2.80 8.57 4.68
C LEU A 230 3.36 8.75 3.27
N THR A 231 3.13 9.92 2.67
CA THR A 231 3.82 10.33 1.44
C THR A 231 5.26 10.76 1.77
N SER A 232 6.10 10.93 0.77
CA SER A 232 7.46 11.48 0.93
C SER A 232 7.47 12.91 1.50
N LYS A 233 6.37 13.64 1.38
CA LYS A 233 6.16 14.98 1.98
C LYS A 233 5.62 14.93 3.40
N GLY A 234 5.33 13.75 3.93
CA GLY A 234 4.78 13.54 5.25
C GLY A 234 3.25 13.71 5.34
N ASP A 235 2.54 13.79 4.20
CA ASP A 235 1.08 13.78 4.21
C ASP A 235 0.57 12.41 4.63
N VAL A 236 -0.47 12.38 5.43
CA VAL A 236 -1.10 11.14 5.92
C VAL A 236 -2.29 10.79 5.03
N ILE A 237 -2.21 9.63 4.40
CA ILE A 237 -3.26 9.10 3.54
C ILE A 237 -3.88 7.89 4.23
N VAL A 238 -5.19 7.92 4.38
CA VAL A 238 -5.97 6.87 5.05
C VAL A 238 -6.96 6.26 4.08
N SER A 239 -6.85 4.97 3.83
CA SER A 239 -7.81 4.24 3.01
C SER A 239 -8.92 3.63 3.84
N THR A 240 -10.09 3.58 3.26
CA THR A 240 -11.31 3.04 3.88
C THR A 240 -12.14 2.27 2.86
N LEU A 241 -13.21 1.63 3.30
CA LEU A 241 -14.21 1.04 2.40
C LEU A 241 -15.12 2.09 1.72
N ASN A 242 -14.77 3.40 1.82
CA ASN A 242 -15.49 4.47 1.13
C ASN A 242 -14.55 5.62 0.71
N GLY A 243 -13.50 5.26 0.00
CA GLY A 243 -12.55 6.20 -0.59
C GLY A 243 -11.32 6.46 0.28
N LEU A 244 -10.46 7.33 -0.23
CA LEU A 244 -9.28 7.84 0.47
C LEU A 244 -9.64 9.06 1.29
N ASN A 245 -8.95 9.19 2.43
CA ASN A 245 -8.98 10.38 3.26
C ASN A 245 -7.57 10.95 3.33
N VAL A 246 -7.43 12.22 3.06
CA VAL A 246 -6.19 12.97 3.18
C VAL A 246 -6.28 13.82 4.44
N TYR A 247 -5.40 13.59 5.39
CA TYR A 247 -5.38 14.30 6.66
C TYR A 247 -4.76 15.68 6.49
N ASN A 248 -5.46 16.71 6.93
CA ASN A 248 -4.97 18.07 7.02
C ASN A 248 -4.46 18.35 8.45
N ARG A 249 -3.15 18.58 8.59
CA ARG A 249 -2.50 18.79 9.89
C ARG A 249 -2.90 20.12 10.55
N ASP A 250 -3.17 21.15 9.74
CA ASP A 250 -3.46 22.52 10.26
C ASP A 250 -4.86 22.60 10.86
N THR A 251 -5.81 21.89 10.28
CA THR A 251 -7.20 21.92 10.70
C THR A 251 -7.63 20.69 11.50
N ASP A 252 -6.76 19.67 11.62
CA ASP A 252 -7.04 18.37 12.25
C ASP A 252 -8.28 17.67 11.67
N THR A 253 -8.45 17.76 10.33
CA THR A 253 -9.61 17.25 9.57
C THR A 253 -9.18 16.43 8.37
N PHE A 254 -10.16 15.83 7.67
CA PHE A 254 -9.94 15.03 6.47
C PHE A 254 -10.66 15.62 5.25
N THR A 255 -10.00 15.55 4.11
CA THR A 255 -10.60 15.68 2.77
C THR A 255 -10.68 14.32 2.11
N TYR A 256 -11.53 14.17 1.07
CA TYR A 256 -11.82 12.87 0.48
C TYR A 256 -11.47 12.82 -1.00
N ILE A 257 -10.94 11.68 -1.44
CA ILE A 257 -10.83 11.29 -2.84
C ILE A 257 -11.70 10.05 -3.02
N ARG A 258 -12.71 10.15 -3.88
CA ARG A 258 -13.71 9.11 -4.14
C ARG A 258 -13.94 8.92 -5.62
N GLN A 259 -14.65 7.85 -5.96
CA GLN A 259 -15.17 7.65 -7.29
C GLN A 259 -16.10 8.79 -7.68
N ASN A 260 -15.90 9.31 -8.90
CA ASN A 260 -16.75 10.33 -9.50
C ASN A 260 -17.03 9.95 -10.96
N ASN A 261 -18.26 9.57 -11.25
CA ASN A 261 -18.66 9.13 -12.58
C ASN A 261 -18.69 10.27 -13.62
N GLU A 262 -18.73 11.52 -13.17
CA GLU A 262 -18.65 12.70 -14.06
C GLU A 262 -17.20 13.02 -14.47
N MET A 263 -16.23 12.60 -13.66
CA MET A 263 -14.79 12.79 -13.92
C MET A 263 -14.01 11.51 -13.67
N PRO A 264 -14.24 10.44 -14.44
CA PRO A 264 -13.64 9.13 -14.18
C PRO A 264 -12.11 9.15 -14.24
N ASP A 265 -11.54 9.96 -15.13
CA ASP A 265 -10.07 10.08 -15.30
C ASP A 265 -9.36 10.84 -14.17
N LYS A 266 -10.12 11.53 -13.31
CA LYS A 266 -9.61 12.32 -12.17
C LYS A 266 -10.10 11.83 -10.83
N SER A 267 -10.66 10.64 -10.78
CA SER A 267 -11.26 10.05 -9.59
C SER A 267 -10.84 8.60 -9.41
N LEU A 268 -11.16 8.03 -8.25
CA LEU A 268 -11.02 6.59 -8.07
C LEU A 268 -12.03 5.83 -8.94
N ASN A 269 -11.63 4.66 -9.43
CA ASN A 269 -12.52 3.77 -10.16
C ASN A 269 -13.44 2.94 -9.25
N CYS A 270 -13.09 2.86 -7.94
CA CYS A 270 -13.87 2.16 -6.91
C CYS A 270 -13.57 2.77 -5.54
N ASN A 271 -14.60 2.90 -4.70
CA ASN A 271 -14.46 3.44 -3.33
C ASN A 271 -13.99 2.39 -2.31
N PHE A 272 -14.16 1.10 -2.59
CA PHE A 272 -13.74 0.02 -1.69
C PHE A 272 -12.24 -0.21 -1.84
N ILE A 273 -11.44 0.36 -0.93
CA ILE A 273 -9.98 0.31 -1.00
C ILE A 273 -9.47 -0.74 -0.04
N ASN A 274 -8.64 -1.67 -0.54
CA ASN A 274 -8.05 -2.74 0.25
C ASN A 274 -6.64 -2.43 0.71
N TRP A 275 -5.84 -1.70 -0.11
CA TRP A 275 -4.44 -1.45 0.20
C TRP A 275 -3.88 -0.17 -0.43
N LEU A 276 -2.84 0.37 0.21
CA LEU A 276 -2.07 1.52 -0.24
C LEU A 276 -0.57 1.18 -0.32
N LEU A 277 0.07 1.70 -1.35
CA LEU A 277 1.53 1.74 -1.46
C LEU A 277 1.95 3.15 -1.85
N THR A 278 2.84 3.76 -1.07
CA THR A 278 3.49 5.02 -1.43
C THR A 278 4.83 4.75 -2.13
N ASP A 279 5.05 5.43 -3.26
CA ASP A 279 6.25 5.33 -4.07
C ASP A 279 6.70 6.73 -4.48
N ASN A 280 7.61 7.31 -3.72
CA ASN A 280 7.96 8.72 -3.77
C ASN A 280 6.70 9.59 -3.56
N GLU A 281 6.32 10.39 -4.57
CA GLU A 281 5.11 11.21 -4.52
C GLU A 281 3.86 10.47 -5.06
N ASN A 282 4.03 9.28 -5.61
CA ASN A 282 2.94 8.49 -6.17
C ASN A 282 2.26 7.64 -5.09
N ILE A 283 0.96 7.45 -5.24
CA ILE A 283 0.15 6.58 -4.37
C ILE A 283 -0.55 5.53 -5.24
N TRP A 284 -0.19 4.27 -5.04
CA TRP A 284 -0.86 3.15 -5.64
C TRP A 284 -1.99 2.70 -4.72
N VAL A 285 -3.18 2.58 -5.28
CA VAL A 285 -4.41 2.26 -4.56
C VAL A 285 -5.00 0.97 -5.10
N GLY A 286 -4.92 -0.10 -4.33
CA GLY A 286 -5.58 -1.37 -4.64
C GLY A 286 -7.03 -1.35 -4.18
N THR A 287 -7.94 -1.69 -5.07
CA THR A 287 -9.39 -1.69 -4.81
C THR A 287 -9.99 -3.10 -4.90
N GLU A 288 -11.15 -3.29 -4.31
CA GLU A 288 -11.82 -4.60 -4.25
C GLU A 288 -12.19 -5.15 -5.63
N ILE A 289 -12.77 -4.33 -6.49
CA ILE A 289 -13.31 -4.75 -7.79
C ILE A 289 -12.81 -3.91 -8.97
N GLY A 290 -12.20 -2.76 -8.72
CA GLY A 290 -11.75 -1.80 -9.75
C GLY A 290 -10.29 -2.00 -10.18
N GLY A 291 -9.58 -2.99 -9.64
CA GLY A 291 -8.14 -3.16 -9.88
C GLY A 291 -7.31 -2.10 -9.16
N ILE A 292 -6.42 -1.41 -9.87
CA ILE A 292 -5.45 -0.48 -9.28
C ILE A 292 -5.64 0.92 -9.83
N ASN A 293 -5.55 1.93 -8.95
CA ASN A 293 -5.42 3.33 -9.34
C ASN A 293 -4.01 3.83 -9.00
N LEU A 294 -3.47 4.69 -9.84
CA LEU A 294 -2.24 5.43 -9.58
C LEU A 294 -2.58 6.91 -9.43
N LEU A 295 -2.40 7.44 -8.22
CA LEU A 295 -2.50 8.87 -7.98
C LEU A 295 -1.10 9.47 -8.04
N THR A 296 -0.93 10.46 -8.92
CA THR A 296 0.32 11.21 -9.07
C THR A 296 0.08 12.66 -8.68
N PRO A 297 0.94 13.32 -7.91
CA PRO A 297 0.78 14.75 -7.54
C PRO A 297 0.84 15.66 -8.76
N ASN A 298 1.64 15.26 -9.74
CA ASN A 298 1.69 15.83 -11.07
C ASN A 298 0.90 14.94 -12.03
N CYS A 299 -0.37 14.63 -11.72
CA CYS A 299 -1.26 14.30 -12.82
C CYS A 299 -1.11 15.44 -13.80
N LEU A 300 -0.29 15.23 -14.83
CA LEU A 300 -0.28 16.06 -16.01
C LEU A 300 -1.75 16.30 -16.28
N GLN A 301 -2.20 17.53 -16.14
CA GLN A 301 -3.50 17.88 -16.66
C GLN A 301 -3.41 17.46 -18.11
N THR A 302 -4.07 16.38 -18.47
CA THR A 302 -4.12 15.95 -19.85
C THR A 302 -5.00 16.97 -20.54
N TYR A 303 -4.36 17.90 -21.22
CA TYR A 303 -5.07 18.82 -22.08
C TYR A 303 -5.34 18.08 -23.38
N VAL A 304 -6.60 17.89 -23.69
CA VAL A 304 -7.02 17.29 -24.96
C VAL A 304 -7.42 18.44 -25.91
N TRP A 305 -6.60 18.66 -26.92
CA TRP A 305 -6.97 19.54 -28.03
C TRP A 305 -7.40 18.68 -29.22
N GLN A 306 -8.64 18.86 -29.60
CA GLN A 306 -9.22 18.12 -30.71
C GLN A 306 -9.99 19.10 -31.62
N TYR A 307 -10.25 18.67 -32.85
CA TYR A 307 -11.14 19.41 -33.73
C TYR A 307 -12.54 19.54 -33.15
N ASN A 308 -13.07 20.76 -33.19
CA ASN A 308 -14.45 21.04 -32.79
C ASN A 308 -15.06 21.99 -33.84
N TYR A 309 -16.02 21.48 -34.58
CA TYR A 309 -16.69 22.24 -35.65
C TYR A 309 -17.46 23.49 -35.17
N LEU A 310 -17.72 23.59 -33.88
CA LEU A 310 -18.38 24.76 -33.25
C LEU A 310 -17.37 25.82 -32.77
N ARG A 311 -16.06 25.54 -32.85
CA ARG A 311 -14.99 26.42 -32.38
C ARG A 311 -13.97 26.64 -33.47
N GLU A 312 -13.92 27.84 -34.05
CA GLU A 312 -12.92 28.25 -35.07
C GLU A 312 -11.48 28.18 -34.53
N THR A 313 -11.31 28.34 -33.21
CA THR A 313 -10.00 28.29 -32.51
C THR A 313 -9.63 26.89 -32.05
N SER A 314 -10.28 25.86 -32.55
CA SER A 314 -9.92 24.47 -32.29
C SER A 314 -8.82 23.99 -33.25
N LEU A 315 -8.17 22.86 -32.88
CA LEU A 315 -7.24 22.19 -33.77
C LEU A 315 -7.92 21.83 -35.11
N SER A 316 -7.22 21.95 -36.22
CA SER A 316 -7.73 21.53 -37.52
C SER A 316 -8.12 20.06 -37.52
N PRO A 317 -9.12 19.65 -38.33
CA PRO A 317 -9.47 18.24 -38.49
C PRO A 317 -8.26 17.44 -39.06
N ASN A 318 -8.37 16.11 -38.99
CA ASN A 318 -7.41 15.15 -39.52
C ASN A 318 -6.28 14.75 -38.52
N PRO A 319 -5.62 13.61 -38.75
CA PRO A 319 -4.57 13.11 -37.89
C PRO A 319 -3.41 14.10 -37.73
N VAL A 320 -2.90 14.18 -36.52
CA VAL A 320 -1.69 14.94 -36.19
C VAL A 320 -0.46 14.14 -36.62
N ASN A 321 0.38 14.73 -37.45
CA ASN A 321 1.61 14.11 -37.95
C ASN A 321 2.88 14.66 -37.31
N ALA A 322 2.84 15.89 -36.80
CA ALA A 322 4.00 16.52 -36.21
C ALA A 322 3.59 17.48 -35.08
N ILE A 323 4.40 17.52 -34.05
CA ILE A 323 4.30 18.48 -32.96
C ILE A 323 5.70 19.02 -32.66
N SER A 324 5.83 20.34 -32.52
CA SER A 324 7.06 20.99 -32.13
C SER A 324 6.79 22.21 -31.26
N GLU A 325 7.66 22.48 -30.32
CA GLU A 325 7.66 23.72 -29.54
C GLU A 325 8.77 24.63 -30.03
N ASP A 326 8.46 25.92 -30.25
CA ASP A 326 9.47 26.91 -30.61
C ASP A 326 10.17 27.48 -29.36
N LYS A 327 11.24 28.23 -29.56
CA LYS A 327 12.03 28.87 -28.49
C LYS A 327 11.25 29.86 -27.64
N ASP A 328 10.12 30.34 -28.11
CA ASP A 328 9.25 31.26 -27.40
C ASP A 328 8.15 30.48 -26.58
N GLY A 329 8.12 29.14 -26.68
CA GLY A 329 7.20 28.24 -25.99
C GLY A 329 5.82 28.13 -26.67
N ASN A 330 5.73 28.48 -27.97
CA ASN A 330 4.52 28.24 -28.75
C ASN A 330 4.52 26.81 -29.29
N LEU A 331 3.36 26.18 -29.26
CA LEU A 331 3.18 24.81 -29.78
C LEU A 331 2.72 24.89 -31.25
N TRP A 332 3.45 24.19 -32.12
CA TRP A 332 3.15 24.05 -33.54
C TRP A 332 2.72 22.62 -33.83
N VAL A 333 1.55 22.47 -34.45
CA VAL A 333 0.93 21.16 -34.74
C VAL A 333 0.62 21.06 -36.23
N GLY A 334 1.28 20.11 -36.87
CA GLY A 334 1.01 19.77 -38.28
C GLY A 334 -0.06 18.66 -38.36
N THR A 335 -1.09 18.91 -39.17
CA THR A 335 -2.16 17.93 -39.43
C THR A 335 -2.18 17.57 -40.91
N VAL A 336 -2.62 16.33 -41.21
CA VAL A 336 -2.77 15.86 -42.59
C VAL A 336 -3.89 16.67 -43.26
N GLU A 337 -3.59 17.34 -44.38
CA GLU A 337 -4.55 18.18 -45.15
C GLU A 337 -5.18 19.35 -44.35
N GLY A 338 -5.01 19.43 -43.04
CA GLY A 338 -5.50 20.53 -42.20
C GLY A 338 -4.48 21.66 -42.01
N GLY A 339 -3.26 21.47 -42.49
CA GLY A 339 -2.20 22.48 -42.45
C GLY A 339 -1.46 22.56 -41.11
N LEU A 340 -0.96 23.75 -40.80
CA LEU A 340 -0.17 24.05 -39.61
C LEU A 340 -0.97 24.89 -38.62
N ASN A 341 -1.10 24.40 -37.41
CA ASN A 341 -1.78 25.08 -36.33
C ASN A 341 -0.75 25.63 -35.34
N LYS A 342 -0.97 26.83 -34.83
CA LYS A 342 -0.15 27.42 -33.76
C LYS A 342 -0.96 27.73 -32.54
N LYS A 343 -0.49 27.25 -31.39
CA LYS A 343 -1.00 27.60 -30.09
C LYS A 343 0.04 28.45 -29.37
N SER A 344 -0.32 29.66 -29.01
CA SER A 344 0.60 30.58 -28.31
C SER A 344 0.78 30.11 -26.86
N LYS A 345 1.96 30.36 -26.28
CA LYS A 345 2.25 30.08 -24.88
C LYS A 345 1.20 30.74 -23.98
N GLY A 346 0.60 29.94 -23.06
CA GLY A 346 -0.43 30.43 -22.15
C GLY A 346 -1.84 30.55 -22.72
N SER A 347 -2.04 30.29 -24.04
CA SER A 347 -3.37 30.19 -24.65
C SER A 347 -3.88 28.74 -24.59
N ASP A 348 -5.21 28.56 -24.52
CA ASP A 348 -5.86 27.27 -24.71
C ASP A 348 -6.45 27.08 -26.12
N GLU A 349 -6.16 28.03 -27.02
CA GLU A 349 -6.69 28.11 -28.38
C GLU A 349 -5.57 28.02 -29.42
N PHE A 350 -5.88 27.40 -30.56
CA PHE A 350 -5.02 27.33 -31.75
C PHE A 350 -5.28 28.49 -32.73
#